data_70daf4cb03182554484c447b6ac5c88e
#
_entry.id   70daf4cb03182554484c447b6ac5c88e
#
_cell.length_a   1.000
_cell.length_b   1.000
_cell.length_c   1.000
_cell.angle_alpha   90.00
_cell.angle_beta   90.00
_cell.angle_gamma   90.00
#
_symmetry.space_group_name_H-M   'P 1'
#
loop_
_entity.id
_entity.type
_entity.pdbx_description
1 polymer ?
#
loop_
_entity_poly.entity_id
_entity_poly.type
_entity_poly.pdbx_seq_one_letter_code
_entity_poly.pdbx_strand_id
1 'polypeptide(L)'
;MFAGKRLLAALFTATLVLFGVNAGVSAQAAPEVCAGAFQGDNRLGPETLPKPTQQPVGPLVAGYKRFGDLGKDAFLAKYWNGTGWNYPPQDGFWLKPDGAPIKYKRTLQKNTRLDRFGSEFGGFLAHKGAHYSTRAIPPQSLYTFDPAYRCNYHAYQVTKAFAVWEGPIAPWFEQSGGGLQQKLDRALVPGDGALNVAWLLSNGYLVRIN
;
A
#
# COMPACT_ATOMS: atom_id res chain seq x y z
N MET A 1 20.29 6.11 102.34
CA MET A 1 20.08 5.08 101.34
C MET A 1 19.06 5.61 100.30
N PHE A 2 19.55 6.16 99.19
CA PHE A 2 18.66 6.69 98.15
C PHE A 2 19.04 6.01 96.85
N ALA A 3 18.08 5.28 96.32
CA ALA A 3 18.18 4.61 95.05
C ALA A 3 17.71 5.56 93.90
N GLY A 4 18.64 5.93 93.04
CA GLY A 4 18.31 6.75 91.88
C GLY A 4 17.77 5.91 90.70
N LYS A 5 16.61 6.23 90.26
CA LYS A 5 16.00 5.69 89.00
C LYS A 5 16.54 6.48 87.81
N ARG A 6 17.23 5.80 86.90
CA ARG A 6 17.60 6.35 85.59
C ARG A 6 16.48 6.12 84.59
N LEU A 7 15.90 7.19 84.03
CA LEU A 7 15.03 7.14 82.87
C LEU A 7 15.90 7.01 81.59
N LEU A 8 15.65 5.96 80.82
CA LEU A 8 16.17 5.86 79.46
C LEU A 8 15.10 6.48 78.53
N ALA A 9 15.45 7.54 77.83
CA ALA A 9 14.65 8.09 76.72
C ALA A 9 15.03 7.36 75.43
N ALA A 10 14.07 6.62 74.83
CA ALA A 10 14.27 6.01 73.58
C ALA A 10 13.86 7.03 72.46
N LEU A 11 14.79 7.45 71.60
CA LEU A 11 14.52 8.22 70.38
C LEU A 11 14.05 7.25 69.32
N PHE A 12 12.79 7.41 68.87
CA PHE A 12 12.29 6.79 67.69
C PHE A 12 12.59 7.70 66.46
N THR A 13 13.54 7.32 65.62
CA THR A 13 13.77 7.92 64.32
C THR A 13 12.82 7.32 63.31
N ALA A 14 11.80 8.08 62.90
CA ALA A 14 10.91 7.69 61.83
C ALA A 14 11.60 7.93 60.49
N THR A 15 11.95 6.85 59.78
CA THR A 15 12.48 6.90 58.42
C THR A 15 11.32 6.98 57.45
N LEU A 16 11.13 8.14 56.83
CA LEU A 16 10.13 8.35 55.78
C LEU A 16 10.65 7.74 54.46
N VAL A 17 10.14 6.57 54.05
CA VAL A 17 10.45 5.95 52.76
C VAL A 17 9.50 6.60 51.72
N LEU A 18 10.05 7.50 50.92
CA LEU A 18 9.39 8.05 49.74
C LEU A 18 9.35 6.99 48.62
N PHE A 19 8.24 6.32 48.45
CA PHE A 19 7.97 5.53 47.22
C PHE A 19 7.76 6.46 46.06
N GLY A 20 8.78 6.66 45.23
CA GLY A 20 8.69 7.32 43.96
C GLY A 20 7.83 6.47 43.03
N VAL A 21 6.60 6.90 42.74
CA VAL A 21 5.75 6.30 41.70
C VAL A 21 6.33 6.74 40.37
N ASN A 22 7.18 5.92 39.76
CA ASN A 22 7.55 6.08 38.35
C ASN A 22 6.30 5.78 37.51
N ALA A 23 5.51 6.81 37.15
CA ALA A 23 4.52 6.72 36.10
C ALA A 23 5.27 6.49 34.78
N GLY A 24 5.47 5.24 34.44
CA GLY A 24 5.97 4.85 33.13
C GLY A 24 5.03 5.40 32.06
N VAL A 25 5.44 6.45 31.35
CA VAL A 25 4.76 6.89 30.14
C VAL A 25 4.90 5.75 29.14
N SER A 26 3.82 4.96 28.98
CA SER A 26 3.75 3.98 27.91
C SER A 26 3.89 4.72 26.59
N ALA A 27 5.04 4.61 25.94
CA ALA A 27 5.22 5.10 24.59
C ALA A 27 4.18 4.39 23.71
N GLN A 28 3.17 5.12 23.28
CA GLN A 28 2.17 4.58 22.35
C GLN A 28 2.89 4.24 21.07
N ALA A 29 2.84 2.96 20.66
CA ALA A 29 3.45 2.51 19.42
C ALA A 29 2.91 3.39 18.27
N ALA A 30 3.81 3.89 17.41
CA ALA A 30 3.40 4.68 16.25
C ALA A 30 2.38 3.86 15.43
N PRO A 31 1.31 4.50 14.93
CA PRO A 31 0.31 3.79 14.16
C PRO A 31 0.97 3.05 13.00
N GLU A 32 0.59 1.79 12.84
CA GLU A 32 1.13 0.91 11.82
C GLU A 32 0.75 1.41 10.43
N VAL A 33 1.72 1.59 9.55
CA VAL A 33 1.49 2.11 8.20
C VAL A 33 0.57 1.19 7.39
N CYS A 34 -0.34 1.77 6.64
CA CYS A 34 -1.36 1.08 5.85
C CYS A 34 -2.26 0.14 6.66
N ALA A 35 -2.33 0.34 7.99
CA ALA A 35 -3.28 -0.34 8.86
C ALA A 35 -4.64 0.36 8.86
N GLY A 36 -5.67 -0.41 9.24
CA GLY A 36 -7.03 0.06 9.32
C GLY A 36 -7.63 0.47 7.97
N ALA A 37 -8.89 0.86 8.00
CA ALA A 37 -9.61 1.36 6.84
C ALA A 37 -9.95 2.84 7.07
N PHE A 38 -9.68 3.70 6.10
CA PHE A 38 -9.96 5.12 6.21
C PHE A 38 -11.45 5.36 6.49
N GLN A 39 -11.74 5.99 7.63
CA GLN A 39 -13.10 6.19 8.14
C GLN A 39 -13.94 4.89 8.20
N GLY A 40 -13.30 3.75 8.47
CA GLY A 40 -13.98 2.44 8.56
C GLY A 40 -14.36 1.81 7.20
N ASP A 41 -14.00 2.42 6.08
CA ASP A 41 -14.35 1.95 4.73
C ASP A 41 -13.08 1.56 3.95
N ASN A 42 -12.88 0.27 3.72
CA ASN A 42 -11.71 -0.26 3.01
C ASN A 42 -11.62 0.18 1.54
N ARG A 43 -12.74 0.57 0.92
CA ARG A 43 -12.76 1.13 -0.43
C ARG A 43 -11.92 2.41 -0.51
N LEU A 44 -11.86 3.14 0.59
CA LEU A 44 -11.11 4.39 0.71
C LEU A 44 -9.62 4.17 1.01
N GLY A 45 -9.18 2.91 1.08
CA GLY A 45 -7.81 2.55 1.39
C GLY A 45 -7.49 2.60 2.89
N PRO A 46 -6.21 2.53 3.28
CA PRO A 46 -5.81 2.47 4.68
C PRO A 46 -6.02 3.81 5.40
N GLU A 47 -6.23 3.76 6.72
CA GLU A 47 -6.32 4.96 7.57
C GLU A 47 -5.04 5.79 7.49
N THR A 48 -3.90 5.13 7.67
CA THR A 48 -2.59 5.79 7.72
C THR A 48 -1.74 5.41 6.51
N LEU A 49 -1.33 6.41 5.73
CA LEU A 49 -0.34 6.24 4.66
C LEU A 49 1.08 6.38 5.20
N PRO A 50 2.07 5.69 4.60
CA PRO A 50 3.45 5.84 4.99
C PRO A 50 3.98 7.24 4.66
N LYS A 51 4.85 7.76 5.53
CA LYS A 51 5.59 9.00 5.25
C LYS A 51 6.52 8.80 4.05
N PRO A 52 6.89 9.86 3.30
CA PRO A 52 7.77 9.73 2.12
C PRO A 52 9.11 9.03 2.38
N THR A 53 9.60 9.06 3.61
CA THR A 53 10.86 8.39 4.03
C THR A 53 10.69 6.91 4.38
N GLN A 54 9.47 6.40 4.54
CA GLN A 54 9.18 5.03 4.93
C GLN A 54 9.16 4.10 3.72
N GLN A 55 10.27 3.39 3.51
CA GLN A 55 10.42 2.42 2.43
C GLN A 55 9.54 1.16 2.65
N PRO A 56 9.14 0.45 1.58
CA PRO A 56 9.34 0.80 0.15
C PRO A 56 8.25 1.71 -0.42
N VAL A 57 7.11 1.88 0.26
CA VAL A 57 5.90 2.49 -0.29
C VAL A 57 5.86 4.02 -0.11
N GLY A 58 6.45 4.55 0.96
CA GLY A 58 6.39 5.98 1.27
C GLY A 58 6.77 6.90 0.10
N PRO A 59 7.92 6.68 -0.57
CA PRO A 59 8.26 7.48 -1.75
C PRO A 59 7.23 7.37 -2.88
N LEU A 60 6.60 6.21 -3.04
CA LEU A 60 5.65 5.96 -4.13
C LEU A 60 4.31 6.66 -3.93
N VAL A 61 3.92 6.94 -2.69
CA VAL A 61 2.70 7.66 -2.32
C VAL A 61 2.94 9.11 -1.95
N ALA A 62 4.16 9.61 -2.11
CA ALA A 62 4.49 11.01 -1.86
C ALA A 62 3.61 11.91 -2.76
N GLY A 63 2.93 12.89 -2.15
CA GLY A 63 2.01 13.78 -2.85
C GLY A 63 0.68 13.16 -3.32
N TYR A 64 0.42 11.90 -3.02
CA TYR A 64 -0.86 11.26 -3.35
C TYR A 64 -2.01 11.89 -2.57
N LYS A 65 -3.01 12.38 -3.29
CA LYS A 65 -4.27 12.88 -2.74
C LYS A 65 -5.35 11.82 -2.96
N ARG A 66 -5.85 11.23 -1.88
CA ARG A 66 -6.78 10.09 -1.91
C ARG A 66 -7.99 10.27 -2.83
N PHE A 67 -8.56 11.46 -2.84
CA PHE A 67 -9.76 11.81 -3.60
C PHE A 67 -9.51 12.97 -4.57
N GLY A 68 -8.26 13.34 -4.80
CA GLY A 68 -7.93 14.57 -5.52
C GLY A 68 -8.47 15.80 -4.79
N ASP A 69 -9.24 16.60 -5.49
CA ASP A 69 -9.92 17.77 -4.94
C ASP A 69 -11.40 17.51 -4.55
N LEU A 70 -11.87 16.25 -4.67
CA LEU A 70 -13.21 15.84 -4.25
C LEU A 70 -13.24 15.49 -2.76
N GLY A 71 -14.43 15.63 -2.16
CA GLY A 71 -14.72 14.97 -0.89
C GLY A 71 -15.01 13.48 -1.09
N LYS A 72 -14.97 12.70 0.02
CA LYS A 72 -15.22 11.26 0.03
C LYS A 72 -16.51 10.87 -0.71
N ASP A 73 -17.62 11.52 -0.38
CA ASP A 73 -18.94 11.14 -0.88
C ASP A 73 -19.06 11.44 -2.39
N ALA A 74 -18.52 12.56 -2.84
CA ALA A 74 -18.46 12.90 -4.27
C ALA A 74 -17.55 11.94 -5.04
N PHE A 75 -16.42 11.53 -4.46
CA PHE A 75 -15.54 10.53 -5.05
C PHE A 75 -16.24 9.16 -5.20
N LEU A 76 -16.90 8.69 -4.14
CA LEU A 76 -17.65 7.43 -4.20
C LEU A 76 -18.83 7.52 -5.18
N ALA A 77 -19.58 8.61 -5.20
CA ALA A 77 -20.68 8.80 -6.16
C ALA A 77 -20.20 8.75 -7.63
N LYS A 78 -18.98 9.25 -7.89
CA LYS A 78 -18.39 9.25 -9.24
C LYS A 78 -17.85 7.88 -9.66
N TYR A 79 -17.18 7.18 -8.73
CA TYR A 79 -16.35 6.02 -9.08
C TYR A 79 -16.84 4.68 -8.55
N TRP A 80 -17.87 4.64 -7.70
CA TRP A 80 -18.43 3.41 -7.16
C TRP A 80 -19.89 3.21 -7.61
N ASN A 81 -20.19 2.09 -8.27
CA ASN A 81 -21.53 1.79 -8.80
C ASN A 81 -22.44 0.99 -7.86
N GLY A 82 -22.04 0.82 -6.60
CA GLY A 82 -22.76 0.01 -5.59
C GLY A 82 -22.17 -1.38 -5.40
N THR A 83 -21.55 -1.97 -6.42
CA THR A 83 -20.95 -3.32 -6.37
C THR A 83 -19.46 -3.35 -6.71
N GLY A 84 -18.98 -2.37 -7.45
CA GLY A 84 -17.59 -2.31 -7.91
C GLY A 84 -17.17 -0.90 -8.33
N TRP A 85 -15.88 -0.79 -8.65
CA TRP A 85 -15.32 0.43 -9.18
C TRP A 85 -15.65 0.62 -10.66
N ASN A 86 -16.02 1.83 -11.03
CA ASN A 86 -16.12 2.26 -12.43
C ASN A 86 -14.69 2.50 -12.95
N TYR A 87 -14.09 1.48 -13.53
CA TYR A 87 -12.77 1.58 -14.13
C TYR A 87 -12.82 2.31 -15.48
N PRO A 88 -11.68 2.93 -15.91
CA PRO A 88 -11.60 3.60 -17.19
C PRO A 88 -11.81 2.62 -18.37
N PRO A 89 -12.33 3.11 -19.52
CA PRO A 89 -12.46 2.29 -20.72
C PRO A 89 -11.10 1.85 -21.26
N GLN A 90 -11.11 0.86 -22.17
CA GLN A 90 -9.92 0.37 -22.86
C GLN A 90 -8.77 0.03 -21.92
N ASP A 91 -9.08 -0.62 -20.79
CA ASP A 91 -8.10 -1.03 -19.78
C ASP A 91 -7.30 0.15 -19.17
N GLY A 92 -7.78 1.36 -19.26
CA GLY A 92 -7.15 2.56 -18.73
C GLY A 92 -5.96 3.08 -19.52
N PHE A 93 -5.75 2.62 -20.74
CA PHE A 93 -4.77 3.25 -21.63
C PHE A 93 -5.25 4.63 -22.12
N TRP A 94 -4.32 5.55 -22.36
CA TRP A 94 -4.61 6.75 -23.11
C TRP A 94 -5.21 6.38 -24.48
N LEU A 95 -6.16 7.18 -24.94
CA LEU A 95 -6.84 6.94 -26.22
C LEU A 95 -6.35 7.90 -27.28
N LYS A 96 -6.31 7.42 -28.51
CA LYS A 96 -6.20 8.24 -29.72
C LYS A 96 -7.51 9.00 -29.98
N PRO A 97 -7.51 9.99 -30.89
CA PRO A 97 -8.74 10.69 -31.27
C PRO A 97 -9.87 9.77 -31.78
N ASP A 98 -9.53 8.63 -32.38
CA ASP A 98 -10.47 7.61 -32.86
C ASP A 98 -10.98 6.67 -31.76
N GLY A 99 -10.57 6.87 -30.49
CA GLY A 99 -10.93 6.04 -29.33
C GLY A 99 -10.10 4.78 -29.17
N ALA A 100 -9.16 4.49 -30.07
CA ALA A 100 -8.28 3.33 -29.94
C ALA A 100 -7.23 3.54 -28.82
N PRO A 101 -6.90 2.48 -28.03
CA PRO A 101 -5.90 2.61 -26.97
C PRO A 101 -4.49 2.80 -27.54
N ILE A 102 -3.73 3.68 -26.88
CA ILE A 102 -2.31 3.87 -27.17
C ILE A 102 -1.55 2.79 -26.41
N LYS A 103 -1.25 1.70 -27.07
CA LYS A 103 -0.47 0.57 -26.48
C LYS A 103 0.34 -0.13 -27.57
N TYR A 104 1.40 -0.79 -27.14
CA TYR A 104 2.27 -1.56 -28.01
C TYR A 104 2.73 -2.85 -27.32
N LYS A 105 3.08 -3.86 -28.12
CA LYS A 105 3.64 -5.10 -27.60
C LYS A 105 5.04 -4.86 -27.09
N ARG A 106 5.29 -5.19 -25.82
CA ARG A 106 6.58 -5.10 -25.17
C ARG A 106 6.99 -6.46 -24.62
N THR A 107 8.23 -6.90 -24.89
CA THR A 107 8.80 -8.07 -24.20
C THR A 107 9.54 -7.60 -22.95
N LEU A 108 9.07 -8.03 -21.79
CA LEU A 108 9.76 -7.84 -20.52
C LEU A 108 10.88 -8.86 -20.41
N GLN A 109 12.11 -8.37 -20.35
CA GLN A 109 13.31 -9.19 -20.33
C GLN A 109 13.60 -9.71 -18.91
N LYS A 110 14.33 -10.82 -18.80
CA LYS A 110 14.87 -11.31 -17.53
C LYS A 110 15.57 -10.18 -16.78
N ASN A 111 15.43 -10.14 -15.47
CA ASN A 111 15.89 -9.12 -14.53
C ASN A 111 15.11 -7.77 -14.58
N THR A 112 14.12 -7.60 -15.45
CA THR A 112 13.22 -6.45 -15.35
C THR A 112 12.53 -6.47 -13.98
N ARG A 113 12.49 -5.31 -13.30
CA ARG A 113 11.83 -5.15 -12.00
C ARG A 113 10.49 -4.47 -12.18
N LEU A 114 9.47 -5.10 -11.64
CA LEU A 114 8.07 -4.67 -11.72
C LEU A 114 7.50 -4.56 -10.31
N ASP A 115 6.39 -3.86 -10.19
CA ASP A 115 5.63 -3.83 -8.96
C ASP A 115 4.11 -3.71 -9.23
N ARG A 116 3.34 -3.89 -8.15
CA ARG A 116 1.89 -3.80 -8.17
C ARG A 116 1.38 -3.37 -6.80
N PHE A 117 0.34 -2.56 -6.79
CA PHE A 117 -0.57 -2.39 -5.67
C PHE A 117 -1.86 -3.16 -5.95
N GLY A 118 -2.34 -3.91 -4.97
CA GLY A 118 -3.52 -4.75 -5.12
C GLY A 118 -3.21 -6.23 -5.29
N SER A 119 -4.26 -7.06 -5.28
CA SER A 119 -4.18 -8.52 -5.33
C SER A 119 -3.43 -9.05 -6.56
N GLU A 120 -2.66 -10.12 -6.37
CA GLU A 120 -1.94 -10.83 -7.45
C GLU A 120 -2.87 -11.57 -8.43
N PHE A 121 -4.17 -11.63 -8.15
CA PHE A 121 -5.17 -12.10 -9.13
C PHE A 121 -5.49 -11.07 -10.23
N GLY A 122 -4.90 -9.87 -10.18
CA GLY A 122 -4.99 -8.88 -11.25
C GLY A 122 -4.01 -9.10 -12.39
N GLY A 123 -4.31 -8.50 -13.55
CA GLY A 123 -3.55 -8.62 -14.80
C GLY A 123 -2.72 -7.39 -15.17
N PHE A 124 -2.43 -6.48 -14.23
CA PHE A 124 -1.67 -5.26 -14.50
C PHE A 124 -0.45 -5.15 -13.60
N LEU A 125 0.64 -4.71 -14.17
CA LEU A 125 1.91 -4.43 -13.50
C LEU A 125 2.39 -3.01 -13.88
N ALA A 126 3.35 -2.49 -13.16
CA ALA A 126 4.09 -1.28 -13.50
C ALA A 126 5.60 -1.52 -13.36
N HIS A 127 6.43 -0.68 -13.97
CA HIS A 127 7.85 -0.66 -13.65
C HIS A 127 8.03 -0.29 -12.17
N LYS A 128 8.89 -1.04 -11.47
CA LYS A 128 9.13 -0.84 -10.05
C LYS A 128 9.57 0.60 -9.77
N GLY A 129 8.86 1.25 -8.85
CA GLY A 129 9.16 2.61 -8.43
C GLY A 129 8.26 3.69 -9.05
N ALA A 130 7.31 3.33 -9.92
CA ALA A 130 6.33 4.29 -10.42
C ALA A 130 5.44 4.83 -9.29
N HIS A 131 5.23 6.16 -9.25
CA HIS A 131 4.38 6.80 -8.24
C HIS A 131 2.94 6.29 -8.29
N TYR A 132 2.26 6.26 -7.14
CA TYR A 132 0.89 5.77 -7.04
C TYR A 132 -0.08 6.60 -7.89
N SER A 133 0.05 7.93 -7.86
CA SER A 133 -0.79 8.85 -8.62
C SER A 133 -0.69 8.66 -10.15
N THR A 134 0.45 8.15 -10.64
CA THR A 134 0.63 7.90 -12.07
C THR A 134 -0.01 6.60 -12.56
N ARG A 135 -0.52 5.77 -11.63
CA ARG A 135 -1.17 4.48 -11.93
C ARG A 135 -2.69 4.61 -12.11
N ALA A 136 -3.28 5.72 -11.66
CA ALA A 136 -4.71 5.99 -11.75
C ALA A 136 -5.60 4.82 -11.27
N ILE A 137 -5.25 4.22 -10.11
CA ILE A 137 -5.96 3.11 -9.46
C ILE A 137 -6.67 3.60 -8.19
N PRO A 138 -7.75 2.90 -7.73
CA PRO A 138 -8.54 3.35 -6.60
C PRO A 138 -7.79 3.26 -5.27
N PRO A 139 -8.15 4.07 -4.26
CA PRO A 139 -7.54 4.06 -2.94
C PRO A 139 -7.49 2.67 -2.28
N GLN A 140 -8.49 1.84 -2.55
CA GLN A 140 -8.58 0.46 -2.07
C GLN A 140 -7.35 -0.39 -2.40
N SER A 141 -6.66 -0.09 -3.50
CA SER A 141 -5.45 -0.83 -3.89
C SER A 141 -4.29 -0.65 -2.90
N LEU A 142 -4.35 0.34 -1.99
CA LEU A 142 -3.40 0.53 -0.88
C LEU A 142 -3.84 -0.18 0.41
N TYR A 143 -5.07 -0.71 0.49
CA TYR A 143 -5.57 -1.34 1.70
C TYR A 143 -4.85 -2.69 1.92
N THR A 144 -4.29 -2.88 3.12
CA THR A 144 -3.59 -4.12 3.49
C THR A 144 -4.61 -5.22 3.80
N PHE A 145 -4.82 -6.12 2.86
CA PHE A 145 -5.64 -7.32 3.06
C PHE A 145 -4.85 -8.45 3.71
N ASP A 146 -3.58 -8.59 3.35
CA ASP A 146 -2.64 -9.56 3.91
C ASP A 146 -1.52 -8.80 4.64
N PRO A 147 -1.34 -9.01 5.96
CA PRO A 147 -0.29 -8.35 6.74
C PRO A 147 1.14 -8.58 6.22
N ALA A 148 1.38 -9.65 5.47
CA ALA A 148 2.67 -9.91 4.83
C ALA A 148 3.00 -8.90 3.72
N TYR A 149 1.97 -8.24 3.15
CA TYR A 149 2.11 -7.29 2.05
C TYR A 149 1.50 -5.93 2.44
N ARG A 150 2.21 -5.20 3.27
CA ARG A 150 1.77 -3.88 3.72
C ARG A 150 1.50 -2.94 2.56
N CYS A 151 0.44 -2.15 2.69
CA CYS A 151 -0.07 -1.29 1.62
C CYS A 151 -0.44 -2.09 0.37
N ASN A 152 -0.67 -3.40 0.51
CA ASN A 152 -0.98 -4.31 -0.62
C ASN A 152 0.04 -4.17 -1.77
N TYR A 153 1.31 -3.94 -1.38
CA TYR A 153 2.42 -3.68 -2.31
C TYR A 153 3.23 -4.96 -2.54
N HIS A 154 3.43 -5.28 -3.80
CA HIS A 154 4.17 -6.44 -4.25
C HIS A 154 5.22 -6.01 -5.28
N ALA A 155 6.44 -6.50 -5.11
CA ALA A 155 7.54 -6.26 -6.03
C ALA A 155 8.05 -7.58 -6.62
N TYR A 156 8.41 -7.54 -7.91
CA TYR A 156 8.77 -8.71 -8.67
C TYR A 156 10.02 -8.49 -9.52
N GLN A 157 10.69 -9.59 -9.81
CA GLN A 157 11.71 -9.65 -10.85
C GLN A 157 11.30 -10.68 -11.90
N VAL A 158 11.44 -10.32 -13.17
CA VAL A 158 11.24 -11.23 -14.29
C VAL A 158 12.36 -12.28 -14.32
N THR A 159 11.99 -13.55 -14.31
CA THR A 159 12.90 -14.70 -14.37
C THR A 159 12.90 -15.35 -15.75
N LYS A 160 11.76 -15.30 -16.45
CA LYS A 160 11.57 -15.78 -17.82
C LYS A 160 10.91 -14.68 -18.62
N ALA A 161 11.50 -14.29 -19.77
CA ALA A 161 10.95 -13.23 -20.62
C ALA A 161 9.53 -13.56 -21.09
N PHE A 162 8.64 -12.55 -21.11
CA PHE A 162 7.28 -12.65 -21.60
C PHE A 162 6.80 -11.31 -22.19
N ALA A 163 5.81 -11.38 -23.04
CA ALA A 163 5.25 -10.20 -23.71
C ALA A 163 4.00 -9.66 -22.98
N VAL A 164 3.85 -8.35 -23.02
CA VAL A 164 2.71 -7.60 -22.47
C VAL A 164 2.24 -6.54 -23.45
N TRP A 165 1.04 -6.00 -23.24
CA TRP A 165 0.69 -4.69 -23.77
C TRP A 165 1.21 -3.62 -22.82
N GLU A 166 2.05 -2.72 -23.32
CA GLU A 166 2.55 -1.58 -22.57
C GLU A 166 2.03 -0.28 -23.18
N GLY A 167 1.69 0.68 -22.33
CA GLY A 167 1.27 2.00 -22.78
C GLY A 167 0.99 2.95 -21.63
N PRO A 168 0.81 4.25 -21.94
CA PRO A 168 0.55 5.28 -20.95
C PRO A 168 -0.84 5.13 -20.34
N ILE A 169 -0.97 5.42 -19.06
CA ILE A 169 -2.19 5.34 -18.26
C ILE A 169 -2.95 6.67 -18.34
N ALA A 170 -4.23 6.63 -18.71
CA ALA A 170 -5.11 7.79 -18.67
C ALA A 170 -5.40 8.25 -17.24
N PRO A 171 -5.68 9.54 -17.00
CA PRO A 171 -6.15 10.04 -15.71
C PRO A 171 -7.46 9.35 -15.30
N TRP A 172 -7.54 8.89 -14.05
CA TRP A 172 -8.74 8.30 -13.46
C TRP A 172 -8.65 8.34 -11.94
N PHE A 173 -9.74 8.14 -11.21
CA PHE A 173 -9.79 8.18 -9.75
C PHE A 173 -9.17 9.45 -9.16
N GLU A 174 -9.36 10.61 -9.80
CA GLU A 174 -8.74 11.90 -9.44
C GLU A 174 -7.21 11.86 -9.38
N GLN A 175 -6.61 10.93 -10.12
CA GLN A 175 -5.16 10.80 -10.25
C GLN A 175 -4.72 11.20 -11.66
N SER A 176 -3.50 11.74 -11.75
CA SER A 176 -2.96 12.30 -13.00
C SER A 176 -2.73 11.26 -14.11
N GLY A 177 -2.56 9.99 -13.75
CA GLY A 177 -2.10 9.01 -14.74
C GLY A 177 -0.70 9.34 -15.27
N GLY A 178 -0.45 8.99 -16.52
CA GLY A 178 0.83 9.26 -17.20
C GLY A 178 1.94 8.25 -16.91
N GLY A 179 1.74 7.31 -15.99
CA GLY A 179 2.63 6.17 -15.82
C GLY A 179 2.51 5.18 -16.99
N LEU A 180 3.43 4.21 -17.04
CA LEU A 180 3.34 3.09 -17.98
C LEU A 180 2.78 1.86 -17.26
N GLN A 181 1.73 1.27 -17.80
CA GLN A 181 1.23 -0.02 -17.34
C GLN A 181 1.61 -1.15 -18.29
N GLN A 182 1.81 -2.33 -17.72
CA GLN A 182 2.02 -3.59 -18.40
C GLN A 182 0.78 -4.46 -18.18
N LYS A 183 -0.06 -4.57 -19.20
CA LYS A 183 -1.26 -5.41 -19.16
C LYS A 183 -0.94 -6.80 -19.68
N LEU A 184 -1.30 -7.81 -18.90
CA LEU A 184 -1.22 -9.21 -19.31
C LEU A 184 -2.32 -9.53 -20.33
N ASP A 185 -1.97 -10.31 -21.34
CA ASP A 185 -2.90 -10.78 -22.36
C ASP A 185 -2.56 -12.22 -22.73
N ARG A 186 -3.57 -13.10 -22.72
CA ARG A 186 -3.39 -14.52 -23.03
C ARG A 186 -2.90 -14.75 -24.46
N ALA A 187 -3.23 -13.86 -25.39
CA ALA A 187 -2.70 -13.90 -26.76
C ALA A 187 -1.17 -13.68 -26.82
N LEU A 188 -0.59 -13.05 -25.80
CA LEU A 188 0.86 -12.76 -25.74
C LEU A 188 1.63 -13.77 -24.85
N VAL A 189 0.95 -14.39 -23.89
CA VAL A 189 1.53 -15.36 -22.93
C VAL A 189 0.66 -16.63 -22.98
N PRO A 190 0.96 -17.59 -23.83
CA PRO A 190 0.20 -18.83 -23.95
C PRO A 190 0.19 -19.66 -22.68
N GLY A 191 -0.87 -20.44 -22.47
CA GLY A 191 -1.03 -21.35 -21.35
C GLY A 191 -2.49 -21.47 -20.91
N ASP A 192 -2.77 -22.34 -19.96
CA ASP A 192 -4.12 -22.62 -19.49
C ASP A 192 -4.50 -21.76 -18.27
N GLY A 193 -5.81 -21.65 -18.01
CA GLY A 193 -6.37 -20.93 -16.88
C GLY A 193 -6.33 -19.42 -17.00
N ALA A 194 -6.71 -18.72 -15.95
CA ALA A 194 -6.74 -17.27 -15.88
C ALA A 194 -5.33 -16.68 -15.81
N LEU A 195 -4.95 -15.85 -16.78
CA LEU A 195 -3.65 -15.17 -16.77
C LEU A 195 -3.72 -13.95 -15.85
N ASN A 196 -2.96 -14.01 -14.77
CA ASN A 196 -2.78 -12.97 -13.77
C ASN A 196 -1.36 -13.04 -13.18
N VAL A 197 -1.03 -12.17 -12.24
CA VAL A 197 0.31 -12.17 -11.63
C VAL A 197 0.58 -13.45 -10.85
N ALA A 198 -0.40 -14.01 -10.13
CA ALA A 198 -0.26 -15.29 -9.43
C ALA A 198 0.06 -16.45 -10.39
N TRP A 199 -0.55 -16.45 -11.58
CA TRP A 199 -0.22 -17.42 -12.63
C TRP A 199 1.23 -17.26 -13.12
N LEU A 200 1.69 -16.03 -13.32
CA LEU A 200 3.10 -15.78 -13.73
C LEU A 200 4.10 -16.27 -12.67
N LEU A 201 3.78 -16.10 -11.39
CA LEU A 201 4.60 -16.61 -10.27
C LEU A 201 4.63 -18.14 -10.28
N SER A 202 3.47 -18.79 -10.37
CA SER A 202 3.36 -20.26 -10.36
C SER A 202 4.02 -20.92 -11.58
N ASN A 203 4.12 -20.19 -12.71
CA ASN A 203 4.73 -20.69 -13.96
C ASN A 203 6.16 -20.22 -14.18
N GLY A 204 6.81 -19.64 -13.16
CA GLY A 204 8.22 -19.27 -13.17
C GLY A 204 8.59 -18.11 -14.09
N TYR A 205 7.63 -17.23 -14.40
CA TYR A 205 7.91 -15.99 -15.14
C TYR A 205 8.36 -14.86 -14.21
N LEU A 206 7.87 -14.86 -12.98
CA LEU A 206 8.18 -13.87 -11.95
C LEU A 206 8.65 -14.55 -10.66
N VAL A 207 9.43 -13.82 -9.89
CA VAL A 207 9.74 -14.10 -8.47
C VAL A 207 9.47 -12.85 -7.66
N ARG A 208 8.94 -13.02 -6.43
CA ARG A 208 8.78 -11.91 -5.47
C ARG A 208 10.14 -11.46 -4.95
N ILE A 209 10.31 -10.15 -4.78
CA ILE A 209 11.55 -9.51 -4.29
C ILE A 209 11.30 -8.56 -3.11
N ASN A 210 10.14 -8.65 -2.48
CA ASN A 210 9.79 -7.99 -1.20
C ASN A 210 9.17 -8.98 -0.25
#